data_a5cceb5bbabb27dba633ca022fcaa172
#
_entry.id   a5cceb5bbabb27dba633ca022fcaa172
#
_cell.length_a   1.000
_cell.length_b   1.000
_cell.length_c   1.000
_cell.angle_alpha   90.00
_cell.angle_beta   90.00
_cell.angle_gamma   90.00
#
_symmetry.space_group_name_H-M   'P 1'
#
loop_
_entity.id
_entity.type
_entity.pdbx_description
1 polymer ?
#
loop_
_entity_poly.entity_id
_entity_poly.type
_entity_poly.pdbx_seq_one_letter_code
_entity_poly.pdbx_strand_id
1 'polypeptide(L)'
;MKVPVYNYSLAEARELEEEEKWLESHKANVECKEGIEKAIRENYDGMSLGRDVAKELCDTYGIDRVKRVLATTIVENIEDGRYRPDNKEWANSVFIPEEAENRDFCINCHPEIVNGLTSQYRRYLRQDLGLLDRSDCIPYDEPQDYSGRLLILGASALKDEFKQGKYQYFYATSGFGCDPTATGTKVFGEFLYDGEETHFHRGAFVGIADESKLPEWAFEKLEELRGDIGEGESEVQSL
;
A
#
# COMPACT_ATOMS: atom_id res chain seq x y z
N MET A 1 16.75 12.99 5.96
CA MET A 1 15.47 12.28 6.26
C MET A 1 14.57 12.51 5.05
N LYS A 2 13.93 11.46 4.49
CA LYS A 2 13.04 11.64 3.33
C LYS A 2 11.78 12.39 3.75
N VAL A 3 11.32 13.35 2.95
CA VAL A 3 10.04 14.03 3.18
C VAL A 3 8.91 13.01 3.04
N PRO A 4 7.98 12.87 3.99
CA PRO A 4 6.85 11.94 3.85
C PRO A 4 5.89 12.38 2.74
N VAL A 5 5.15 11.43 2.16
CA VAL A 5 4.06 11.74 1.23
C VAL A 5 2.89 12.32 2.04
N TYR A 6 2.43 13.51 1.67
CA TYR A 6 1.24 14.11 2.26
C TYR A 6 -0.02 13.60 1.54
N ASN A 7 -1.00 13.12 2.29
CA ASN A 7 -2.16 12.39 1.74
C ASN A 7 -3.46 13.20 1.74
N TYR A 8 -3.39 14.51 1.88
CA TYR A 8 -4.53 15.40 1.77
C TYR A 8 -4.36 16.38 0.62
N SER A 9 -5.46 16.93 0.11
CA SER A 9 -5.47 18.00 -0.88
C SER A 9 -4.93 19.32 -0.32
N LEU A 10 -4.60 20.26 -1.17
CA LEU A 10 -4.22 21.59 -0.74
C LEU A 10 -5.35 22.31 0.05
N ALA A 11 -6.61 22.07 -0.34
CA ALA A 11 -7.74 22.62 0.36
C ALA A 11 -7.85 22.10 1.80
N GLU A 12 -7.75 20.78 1.96
CA GLU A 12 -7.73 20.12 3.28
C GLU A 12 -6.50 20.55 4.11
N ALA A 13 -5.32 20.66 3.47
CA ALA A 13 -4.10 21.12 4.14
C ALA A 13 -4.24 22.55 4.71
N ARG A 14 -4.97 23.44 4.00
CA ARG A 14 -5.29 24.80 4.49
C ARG A 14 -6.26 24.77 5.67
N GLU A 15 -7.27 23.91 5.61
CA GLU A 15 -8.21 23.73 6.73
C GLU A 15 -7.52 23.17 7.98
N LEU A 16 -6.50 22.34 7.80
CA LEU A 16 -5.69 21.75 8.87
C LEU A 16 -4.50 22.63 9.32
N GLU A 17 -4.30 23.79 8.70
CA GLU A 17 -3.12 24.66 8.93
C GLU A 17 -1.79 23.95 8.63
N GLU A 18 -1.77 23.02 7.66
CA GLU A 18 -0.61 22.19 7.28
C GLU A 18 -0.10 22.47 5.85
N GLU A 19 -0.35 23.65 5.29
CA GLU A 19 0.02 24.02 3.92
C GLU A 19 1.52 23.87 3.65
N GLU A 20 2.39 24.13 4.64
CA GLU A 20 3.84 23.93 4.50
C GLU A 20 4.20 22.47 4.26
N LYS A 21 3.56 21.51 4.96
CA LYS A 21 3.76 20.08 4.75
C LYS A 21 3.33 19.64 3.36
N TRP A 22 2.19 20.18 2.89
CA TRP A 22 1.73 19.94 1.53
C TRP A 22 2.74 20.44 0.50
N LEU A 23 3.25 21.67 0.65
CA LEU A 23 4.25 22.27 -0.25
C LEU A 23 5.55 21.48 -0.29
N GLU A 24 6.06 21.04 0.85
CA GLU A 24 7.25 20.20 0.93
C GLU A 24 7.05 18.87 0.22
N SER A 25 5.91 18.22 0.44
CA SER A 25 5.56 16.96 -0.22
C SER A 25 5.38 17.14 -1.73
N HIS A 26 4.72 18.20 -2.17
CA HIS A 26 4.54 18.51 -3.59
C HIS A 26 5.87 18.75 -4.30
N LYS A 27 6.76 19.54 -3.72
CA LYS A 27 8.13 19.74 -4.21
C LYS A 27 8.89 18.42 -4.36
N ALA A 28 8.81 17.55 -3.34
CA ALA A 28 9.46 16.26 -3.40
C ALA A 28 8.84 15.33 -4.45
N ASN A 29 7.54 15.46 -4.78
CA ASN A 29 6.92 14.76 -5.91
C ASN A 29 7.51 15.23 -7.25
N VAL A 30 7.69 16.55 -7.43
CA VAL A 30 8.30 17.12 -8.63
C VAL A 30 9.75 16.64 -8.77
N GLU A 31 10.56 16.69 -7.71
CA GLU A 31 11.92 16.18 -7.70
C GLU A 31 11.99 14.68 -8.04
N CYS A 32 11.06 13.88 -7.51
CA CYS A 32 10.97 12.45 -7.84
C CYS A 32 10.63 12.23 -9.31
N LYS A 33 9.67 12.97 -9.87
CA LYS A 33 9.32 12.93 -11.29
C LYS A 33 10.54 13.26 -12.17
N GLU A 34 11.28 14.31 -11.86
CA GLU A 34 12.50 14.68 -12.60
C GLU A 34 13.58 13.60 -12.52
N GLY A 35 13.72 12.98 -11.33
CA GLY A 35 14.62 11.85 -11.13
C GLY A 35 14.21 10.62 -11.93
N ILE A 36 12.92 10.32 -12.00
CA ILE A 36 12.37 9.22 -12.83
C ILE A 36 12.67 9.49 -14.32
N GLU A 37 12.38 10.68 -14.81
CA GLU A 37 12.65 11.06 -16.20
C GLU A 37 14.15 11.00 -16.54
N LYS A 38 15.00 11.39 -15.60
CA LYS A 38 16.46 11.26 -15.74
C LYS A 38 16.88 9.79 -15.80
N ALA A 39 16.38 8.96 -14.85
CA ALA A 39 16.69 7.54 -14.80
C ALA A 39 16.26 6.82 -16.09
N ILE A 40 15.08 7.18 -16.63
CA ILE A 40 14.61 6.66 -17.92
C ILE A 40 15.59 7.03 -19.04
N ARG A 41 16.00 8.31 -19.15
CA ARG A 41 16.94 8.75 -20.19
C ARG A 41 18.30 8.05 -20.13
N GLU A 42 18.77 7.74 -18.93
CA GLU A 42 20.07 7.12 -18.69
C GLU A 42 20.07 5.59 -18.87
N ASN A 43 18.93 4.95 -18.65
CA ASN A 43 18.83 3.48 -18.59
C ASN A 43 17.94 2.85 -19.68
N TYR A 44 17.34 3.64 -20.57
CA TYR A 44 16.52 3.14 -21.67
C TYR A 44 17.36 3.00 -22.93
N ASP A 45 17.50 1.79 -23.45
CA ASP A 45 18.32 1.46 -24.62
C ASP A 45 17.59 1.57 -25.97
N GLY A 46 16.35 2.07 -25.97
CA GLY A 46 15.47 2.13 -27.13
C GLY A 46 14.49 0.95 -27.24
N MET A 47 14.66 -0.11 -26.47
CA MET A 47 13.79 -1.28 -26.44
C MET A 47 13.32 -1.63 -25.03
N SER A 48 14.19 -1.51 -24.03
CA SER A 48 13.92 -1.89 -22.65
C SER A 48 14.56 -0.94 -21.65
N LEU A 49 13.99 -0.92 -20.44
CA LEU A 49 14.54 -0.20 -19.29
C LEU A 49 15.46 -1.15 -18.50
N GLY A 50 16.56 -0.65 -17.98
CA GLY A 50 17.49 -1.38 -17.12
C GLY A 50 16.79 -2.08 -15.96
N ARG A 51 17.38 -3.18 -15.43
CA ARG A 51 16.67 -4.11 -14.51
C ARG A 51 16.29 -3.53 -13.16
N ASP A 52 17.14 -2.68 -12.59
CA ASP A 52 17.03 -2.25 -11.19
C ASP A 52 16.61 -0.79 -11.02
N VAL A 53 16.17 -0.14 -12.11
CA VAL A 53 15.82 1.28 -12.11
C VAL A 53 14.74 1.61 -11.09
N ALA A 54 13.70 0.79 -10.98
CA ALA A 54 12.64 1.02 -9.99
C ALA A 54 13.15 0.88 -8.55
N LYS A 55 14.06 -0.07 -8.28
CA LYS A 55 14.69 -0.23 -6.97
C LYS A 55 15.52 0.99 -6.60
N GLU A 56 16.40 1.44 -7.49
CA GLU A 56 17.25 2.62 -7.26
C GLU A 56 16.42 3.89 -7.00
N LEU A 57 15.30 4.05 -7.71
CA LEU A 57 14.37 5.16 -7.48
C LEU A 57 13.69 5.04 -6.11
N CYS A 58 13.27 3.84 -5.70
CA CYS A 58 12.71 3.61 -4.37
C CYS A 58 13.74 3.85 -3.25
N ASP A 59 14.98 3.43 -3.45
CA ASP A 59 16.08 3.70 -2.51
C ASP A 59 16.36 5.20 -2.37
N THR A 60 16.21 5.96 -3.46
CA THR A 60 16.46 7.40 -3.49
C THR A 60 15.30 8.22 -2.92
N TYR A 61 14.09 8.01 -3.45
CA TYR A 61 12.91 8.86 -3.18
C TYR A 61 11.95 8.26 -2.17
N GLY A 62 12.03 6.96 -1.89
CA GLY A 62 11.09 6.21 -1.06
C GLY A 62 9.97 5.56 -1.86
N ILE A 63 9.54 4.39 -1.39
CA ILE A 63 8.54 3.55 -2.03
C ILE A 63 7.23 4.32 -2.29
N ASP A 64 6.72 5.01 -1.26
CA ASP A 64 5.43 5.70 -1.36
C ASP A 64 5.49 6.91 -2.30
N ARG A 65 6.65 7.58 -2.39
CA ARG A 65 6.85 8.70 -3.30
C ARG A 65 6.86 8.24 -4.75
N VAL A 66 7.61 7.18 -5.06
CA VAL A 66 7.64 6.58 -6.41
C VAL A 66 6.25 6.07 -6.78
N LYS A 67 5.55 5.40 -5.85
CA LYS A 67 4.16 4.96 -6.01
C LYS A 67 3.25 6.12 -6.40
N ARG A 68 3.29 7.23 -5.64
CA ARG A 68 2.48 8.43 -5.86
C ARG A 68 2.69 8.97 -7.28
N VAL A 69 3.94 9.17 -7.69
CA VAL A 69 4.26 9.77 -9.01
C VAL A 69 3.83 8.86 -10.16
N LEU A 70 4.11 7.54 -10.07
CA LEU A 70 3.70 6.59 -11.10
C LEU A 70 2.17 6.47 -11.21
N ALA A 71 1.48 6.33 -10.09
CA ALA A 71 0.03 6.16 -10.06
C ALA A 71 -0.67 7.43 -10.56
N THR A 72 -0.27 8.62 -10.09
CA THR A 72 -0.83 9.89 -10.56
C THR A 72 -0.61 10.07 -12.06
N THR A 73 0.58 9.74 -12.58
CA THR A 73 0.84 9.82 -14.03
C THR A 73 -0.14 8.96 -14.85
N ILE A 74 -0.44 7.74 -14.38
CA ILE A 74 -1.33 6.83 -15.09
C ILE A 74 -2.80 7.29 -14.95
N VAL A 75 -3.23 7.71 -13.75
CA VAL A 75 -4.60 8.17 -13.50
C VAL A 75 -4.93 9.42 -14.31
N GLU A 76 -4.02 10.40 -14.37
CA GLU A 76 -4.17 11.61 -15.19
C GLU A 76 -4.26 11.32 -16.70
N ASN A 77 -3.81 10.14 -17.13
CA ASN A 77 -3.86 9.69 -18.51
C ASN A 77 -4.68 8.40 -18.67
N ILE A 78 -5.69 8.18 -17.83
CA ILE A 78 -6.44 6.92 -17.75
C ILE A 78 -7.11 6.54 -19.07
N GLU A 79 -7.54 7.52 -19.84
CA GLU A 79 -8.19 7.35 -21.14
C GLU A 79 -7.19 7.01 -22.27
N ASP A 80 -5.90 7.18 -22.07
CA ASP A 80 -4.90 6.81 -23.06
C ASP A 80 -4.81 5.28 -23.21
N GLY A 81 -5.24 4.77 -24.37
CA GLY A 81 -5.25 3.34 -24.68
C GLY A 81 -3.88 2.66 -24.70
N ARG A 82 -2.78 3.43 -24.67
CA ARG A 82 -1.40 2.90 -24.63
C ARG A 82 -0.96 2.47 -23.23
N TYR A 83 -1.66 2.92 -22.17
CA TYR A 83 -1.43 2.38 -20.84
C TYR A 83 -2.08 1.01 -20.68
N ARG A 84 -1.35 0.08 -20.07
CA ARG A 84 -1.79 -1.32 -19.90
C ARG A 84 -2.93 -1.41 -18.88
N PRO A 85 -3.93 -2.27 -19.11
CA PRO A 85 -5.06 -2.44 -18.20
C PRO A 85 -4.68 -2.74 -16.77
N ASP A 86 -3.70 -3.64 -16.55
CA ASP A 86 -3.22 -4.05 -15.23
C ASP A 86 -2.53 -2.91 -14.46
N ASN A 87 -1.85 -2.00 -15.16
CA ASN A 87 -1.25 -0.81 -14.55
C ASN A 87 -2.30 0.27 -14.27
N LYS A 88 -3.34 0.40 -15.09
CA LYS A 88 -4.50 1.27 -14.82
C LYS A 88 -5.28 0.80 -13.59
N GLU A 89 -5.55 -0.50 -13.50
CA GLU A 89 -6.21 -1.10 -12.34
C GLU A 89 -5.40 -0.86 -11.06
N TRP A 90 -4.09 -1.12 -11.11
CA TRP A 90 -3.21 -0.82 -10.00
C TRP A 90 -3.22 0.67 -9.62
N ALA A 91 -3.09 1.57 -10.59
CA ALA A 91 -3.06 3.01 -10.33
C ALA A 91 -4.37 3.50 -9.69
N ASN A 92 -5.53 2.99 -10.14
CA ASN A 92 -6.83 3.27 -9.53
C ASN A 92 -6.98 2.75 -8.09
N SER A 93 -6.19 1.74 -7.71
CA SER A 93 -6.17 1.25 -6.32
C SER A 93 -5.35 2.11 -5.37
N VAL A 94 -4.54 3.03 -5.89
CA VAL A 94 -3.72 3.95 -5.11
C VAL A 94 -4.53 5.18 -4.75
N PHE A 95 -4.61 5.49 -3.46
CA PHE A 95 -5.26 6.73 -3.03
C PHE A 95 -4.45 7.95 -3.51
N ILE A 96 -5.09 8.81 -4.29
CA ILE A 96 -4.55 10.07 -4.80
C ILE A 96 -5.56 11.16 -4.44
N PRO A 97 -5.19 12.20 -3.67
CA PRO A 97 -6.08 13.34 -3.43
C PRO A 97 -6.46 14.01 -4.75
N GLU A 98 -7.69 14.50 -4.84
CA GLU A 98 -8.14 15.32 -5.97
C GLU A 98 -7.47 16.70 -5.91
N GLU A 99 -6.59 16.99 -6.86
CA GLU A 99 -5.88 18.26 -6.95
C GLU A 99 -5.70 18.68 -8.41
N ALA A 100 -5.86 19.97 -8.65
CA ALA A 100 -5.62 20.54 -9.97
C ALA A 100 -4.13 20.54 -10.35
N GLU A 101 -3.25 20.57 -9.35
CA GLU A 101 -1.80 20.67 -9.48
C GLU A 101 -1.08 19.32 -9.63
N ASN A 102 -1.77 18.20 -9.60
CA ASN A 102 -1.17 16.87 -9.73
C ASN A 102 -0.38 16.69 -11.03
N ARG A 103 -0.71 17.44 -12.07
CA ARG A 103 -0.03 17.37 -13.37
C ARG A 103 1.41 17.83 -13.33
N ASP A 104 1.82 18.65 -12.37
CA ASP A 104 3.18 19.20 -12.27
C ASP A 104 4.22 18.12 -12.06
N PHE A 105 3.84 17.00 -11.42
CA PHE A 105 4.72 15.86 -11.22
C PHE A 105 4.34 14.60 -12.01
N CYS A 106 3.49 14.72 -13.04
CA CYS A 106 3.28 13.65 -14.00
C CYS A 106 4.50 13.45 -14.90
N ILE A 107 4.88 12.19 -15.10
CA ILE A 107 6.05 11.81 -15.92
C ILE A 107 5.76 12.14 -17.39
N ASN A 108 6.62 12.92 -18.01
CA ASN A 108 6.53 13.25 -19.43
C ASN A 108 7.41 12.32 -20.28
N CYS A 109 6.99 11.05 -20.37
CA CYS A 109 7.64 10.01 -21.17
C CYS A 109 6.62 9.22 -21.96
N HIS A 110 7.09 8.43 -22.94
CA HIS A 110 6.21 7.57 -23.72
C HIS A 110 5.48 6.55 -22.80
N PRO A 111 4.16 6.35 -22.94
CA PRO A 111 3.37 5.47 -22.08
C PRO A 111 3.93 4.06 -21.92
N GLU A 112 4.47 3.45 -22.97
CA GLU A 112 5.09 2.11 -22.89
C GLU A 112 6.30 2.05 -21.95
N ILE A 113 7.09 3.13 -21.87
CA ILE A 113 8.23 3.19 -20.95
C ILE A 113 7.74 3.34 -19.52
N VAL A 114 6.72 4.18 -19.30
CA VAL A 114 6.07 4.31 -17.97
C VAL A 114 5.45 2.99 -17.56
N ASN A 115 4.78 2.25 -18.47
CA ASN A 115 4.28 0.90 -18.21
C ASN A 115 5.41 -0.06 -17.78
N GLY A 116 6.54 -0.03 -18.48
CA GLY A 116 7.71 -0.84 -18.14
C GLY A 116 8.22 -0.55 -16.74
N LEU A 117 8.40 0.72 -16.40
CA LEU A 117 8.84 1.15 -15.07
C LEU A 117 7.83 0.79 -13.98
N THR A 118 6.53 1.00 -14.22
CA THR A 118 5.48 0.64 -13.27
C THR A 118 5.45 -0.87 -13.00
N SER A 119 5.57 -1.68 -14.05
CA SER A 119 5.63 -3.13 -13.90
C SER A 119 6.90 -3.59 -13.16
N GLN A 120 8.02 -2.89 -13.37
CA GLN A 120 9.27 -3.13 -12.64
C GLN A 120 9.13 -2.75 -11.16
N TYR A 121 8.52 -1.60 -10.86
CA TYR A 121 8.21 -1.15 -9.50
C TYR A 121 7.33 -2.17 -8.75
N ARG A 122 6.22 -2.61 -9.36
CA ARG A 122 5.28 -3.60 -8.77
C ARG A 122 5.99 -4.93 -8.50
N ARG A 123 6.83 -5.38 -9.43
CA ARG A 123 7.63 -6.60 -9.25
C ARG A 123 8.64 -6.44 -8.11
N TYR A 124 9.32 -5.30 -8.01
CA TYR A 124 10.24 -5.00 -6.92
C TYR A 124 9.54 -5.10 -5.56
N LEU A 125 8.37 -4.48 -5.39
CA LEU A 125 7.62 -4.56 -4.15
C LEU A 125 7.25 -6.00 -3.77
N ARG A 126 6.83 -6.81 -4.73
CA ARG A 126 6.42 -8.21 -4.47
C ARG A 126 7.60 -9.15 -4.25
N GLN A 127 8.63 -9.06 -5.07
CA GLN A 127 9.74 -10.02 -5.05
C GLN A 127 10.82 -9.65 -4.03
N ASP A 128 11.24 -8.40 -3.97
CA ASP A 128 12.36 -7.99 -3.14
C ASP A 128 11.95 -7.59 -1.71
N LEU A 129 10.75 -7.00 -1.57
CA LEU A 129 10.20 -6.61 -0.26
C LEU A 129 9.13 -7.57 0.26
N GLY A 130 8.66 -8.50 -0.57
CA GLY A 130 7.60 -9.44 -0.22
C GLY A 130 6.29 -8.76 0.16
N LEU A 131 6.04 -7.53 -0.32
CA LEU A 131 4.83 -6.79 0.04
C LEU A 131 3.58 -7.42 -0.57
N LEU A 132 2.56 -7.52 0.26
CA LEU A 132 1.26 -8.07 -0.05
C LEU A 132 0.32 -6.98 -0.59
N ASP A 133 -0.56 -7.36 -1.50
CA ASP A 133 -1.56 -6.48 -2.08
C ASP A 133 -2.94 -7.15 -2.16
N ARG A 134 -3.87 -6.53 -2.87
CA ARG A 134 -5.24 -7.03 -3.03
C ARG A 134 -5.32 -8.45 -3.58
N SER A 135 -4.35 -8.87 -4.39
CA SER A 135 -4.34 -10.23 -4.95
C SER A 135 -4.00 -11.32 -3.92
N ASP A 136 -3.51 -10.94 -2.74
CA ASP A 136 -3.22 -11.84 -1.62
C ASP A 136 -4.43 -11.96 -0.66
N CYS A 137 -5.51 -11.22 -0.96
CA CYS A 137 -6.77 -11.28 -0.20
C CYS A 137 -7.77 -12.21 -0.89
N ILE A 138 -8.74 -12.70 -0.10
CA ILE A 138 -9.91 -13.36 -0.65
C ILE A 138 -10.69 -12.36 -1.52
N PRO A 139 -11.27 -12.78 -2.66
CA PRO A 139 -12.21 -11.97 -3.42
C PRO A 139 -13.45 -11.67 -2.55
N TYR A 140 -13.95 -10.43 -2.59
CA TYR A 140 -15.23 -10.11 -1.97
C TYR A 140 -15.97 -9.04 -2.77
N ASP A 141 -17.28 -9.18 -2.85
CA ASP A 141 -18.16 -8.23 -3.51
C ASP A 141 -18.88 -7.32 -2.50
N GLU A 142 -18.92 -7.73 -1.22
CA GLU A 142 -19.58 -7.00 -0.13
C GLU A 142 -18.63 -6.79 1.06
N PRO A 143 -18.83 -5.71 1.85
CA PRO A 143 -18.06 -5.47 3.07
C PRO A 143 -18.23 -6.60 4.07
N GLN A 144 -17.12 -7.17 4.55
CA GLN A 144 -17.09 -8.33 5.46
C GLN A 144 -16.74 -7.93 6.88
N ASP A 145 -17.19 -8.73 7.86
CA ASP A 145 -16.74 -8.65 9.24
C ASP A 145 -15.28 -9.11 9.35
N TYR A 146 -14.49 -8.35 10.10
CA TYR A 146 -13.06 -8.60 10.33
C TYR A 146 -12.77 -9.36 11.62
N SER A 147 -13.76 -9.53 12.52
CA SER A 147 -13.57 -10.20 13.81
C SER A 147 -13.10 -11.65 13.64
N GLY A 148 -12.01 -12.01 14.29
CA GLY A 148 -11.42 -13.35 14.20
C GLY A 148 -10.83 -13.69 12.83
N ARG A 149 -10.50 -12.66 12.01
CA ARG A 149 -9.94 -12.84 10.68
C ARG A 149 -8.49 -12.36 10.60
N LEU A 150 -7.71 -13.05 9.79
CA LEU A 150 -6.40 -12.57 9.40
C LEU A 150 -6.56 -11.54 8.28
N LEU A 151 -6.06 -10.33 8.51
CA LEU A 151 -6.15 -9.20 7.59
C LEU A 151 -4.78 -8.89 6.98
N ILE A 152 -4.80 -8.30 5.79
CA ILE A 152 -3.60 -7.72 5.18
C ILE A 152 -3.62 -6.22 5.39
N LEU A 153 -2.66 -5.72 6.17
CA LEU A 153 -2.45 -4.29 6.39
C LEU A 153 -1.81 -3.66 5.16
N GLY A 154 -2.29 -2.51 4.75
CA GLY A 154 -1.67 -1.75 3.65
C GLY A 154 -0.24 -1.33 4.02
N ALA A 155 0.71 -1.50 3.09
CA ALA A 155 2.11 -1.14 3.33
C ALA A 155 2.31 0.34 3.72
N SER A 156 1.40 1.23 3.33
CA SER A 156 1.40 2.64 3.72
C SER A 156 1.07 2.90 5.19
N ALA A 157 0.47 1.95 5.88
CA ALA A 157 0.18 2.02 7.31
C ALA A 157 1.38 1.59 8.17
N LEU A 158 2.38 0.95 7.56
CA LEU A 158 3.62 0.55 8.22
C LEU A 158 4.67 1.67 8.17
N LYS A 159 5.46 1.81 9.23
CA LYS A 159 6.67 2.62 9.20
C LYS A 159 7.69 2.04 8.22
N ASP A 160 8.58 2.87 7.67
CA ASP A 160 9.52 2.45 6.62
C ASP A 160 10.38 1.24 7.02
N GLU A 161 10.78 1.14 8.28
CA GLU A 161 11.56 0.03 8.84
C GLU A 161 10.81 -1.32 8.87
N PHE A 162 9.48 -1.27 8.88
CA PHE A 162 8.59 -2.45 8.92
C PHE A 162 7.91 -2.75 7.57
N LYS A 163 8.26 -2.06 6.49
CA LYS A 163 7.69 -2.30 5.16
C LYS A 163 8.19 -3.61 4.54
N GLN A 164 7.77 -4.72 5.15
CA GLN A 164 7.99 -6.09 4.69
C GLN A 164 6.68 -6.87 4.82
N GLY A 165 6.44 -7.83 3.92
CA GLY A 165 5.19 -8.58 3.87
C GLY A 165 4.82 -9.29 5.17
N LYS A 166 5.82 -9.76 5.93
CA LYS A 166 5.58 -10.41 7.23
C LYS A 166 4.89 -9.52 8.26
N TYR A 167 5.08 -8.19 8.21
CA TYR A 167 4.42 -7.23 9.07
C TYR A 167 3.06 -6.75 8.54
N GLN A 168 2.62 -7.25 7.39
CA GLN A 168 1.29 -6.93 6.87
C GLN A 168 0.20 -7.89 7.38
N TYR A 169 0.56 -9.03 7.97
CA TYR A 169 -0.40 -9.95 8.54
C TYR A 169 -0.82 -9.48 9.93
N PHE A 170 -2.11 -9.17 10.07
CA PHE A 170 -2.72 -8.67 11.30
C PHE A 170 -3.95 -9.50 11.66
N TYR A 171 -3.95 -10.13 12.82
CA TYR A 171 -5.10 -10.89 13.30
C TYR A 171 -6.04 -9.96 14.08
N ALA A 172 -7.24 -9.73 13.54
CA ALA A 172 -8.23 -8.84 14.14
C ALA A 172 -9.02 -9.58 15.23
N THR A 173 -8.94 -9.09 16.46
CA THR A 173 -9.64 -9.69 17.61
C THR A 173 -10.98 -9.02 17.89
N SER A 174 -11.05 -7.69 17.80
CA SER A 174 -12.22 -6.92 18.20
C SER A 174 -12.24 -5.50 17.64
N GLY A 175 -13.27 -4.74 18.00
CA GLY A 175 -13.40 -3.33 17.68
C GLY A 175 -14.56 -3.02 16.75
N PHE A 176 -15.11 -1.81 16.88
CA PHE A 176 -16.24 -1.37 16.02
C PHE A 176 -15.86 -1.35 14.53
N GLY A 177 -14.58 -1.15 14.19
CA GLY A 177 -14.10 -1.22 12.82
C GLY A 177 -14.12 -2.62 12.21
N CYS A 178 -14.33 -3.68 12.99
CA CYS A 178 -14.52 -5.03 12.45
C CYS A 178 -15.89 -5.17 11.76
N ASP A 179 -16.93 -4.58 12.32
CA ASP A 179 -18.26 -4.56 11.70
C ASP A 179 -18.31 -3.50 10.58
N PRO A 180 -18.61 -3.88 9.34
CA PRO A 180 -18.68 -2.96 8.20
C PRO A 180 -19.82 -1.94 8.32
N THR A 181 -20.82 -2.19 9.17
CA THR A 181 -22.00 -1.32 9.35
C THR A 181 -21.85 -0.35 10.52
N ALA A 182 -20.83 -0.55 11.36
CA ALA A 182 -20.59 0.30 12.53
C ALA A 182 -20.00 1.67 12.11
N THR A 183 -20.32 2.69 12.90
CA THR A 183 -19.75 4.03 12.71
C THR A 183 -18.32 4.16 13.26
N GLY A 184 -17.92 3.28 14.18
CA GLY A 184 -16.56 3.20 14.68
C GLY A 184 -15.63 2.51 13.70
N THR A 185 -14.38 2.98 13.62
CA THR A 185 -13.45 2.54 12.57
C THR A 185 -12.23 1.80 13.08
N LYS A 186 -12.06 1.68 14.40
CA LYS A 186 -10.90 1.02 14.99
C LYS A 186 -11.06 -0.49 14.99
N VAL A 187 -10.05 -1.17 14.47
CA VAL A 187 -9.86 -2.63 14.51
C VAL A 187 -8.71 -2.92 15.45
N PHE A 188 -8.94 -3.64 16.53
CA PHE A 188 -7.94 -4.09 17.49
C PHE A 188 -7.48 -5.49 17.13
N GLY A 189 -6.24 -5.81 17.42
CA GLY A 189 -5.65 -7.11 17.17
C GLY A 189 -4.15 -7.08 17.33
N GLU A 190 -3.49 -8.05 16.76
CA GLU A 190 -2.05 -8.24 16.88
C GLU A 190 -1.38 -8.56 15.54
N PHE A 191 -0.11 -8.19 15.41
CA PHE A 191 0.69 -8.63 14.28
C PHE A 191 0.99 -10.12 14.38
N LEU A 192 0.65 -10.88 13.35
CA LEU A 192 0.88 -12.33 13.34
C LEU A 192 2.35 -12.70 13.51
N TYR A 193 3.28 -11.84 13.04
CA TYR A 193 4.72 -12.12 13.06
C TYR A 193 5.32 -12.14 14.47
N ASP A 194 4.99 -11.18 15.32
CA ASP A 194 5.62 -10.95 16.64
C ASP A 194 4.63 -10.85 17.80
N GLY A 195 3.31 -10.88 17.54
CA GLY A 195 2.27 -10.79 18.56
C GLY A 195 2.11 -9.40 19.18
N GLU A 196 2.68 -8.33 18.56
CA GLU A 196 2.50 -6.97 19.08
C GLU A 196 1.04 -6.54 18.93
N GLU A 197 0.37 -6.31 20.06
CA GLU A 197 -1.01 -5.84 20.09
C GLU A 197 -1.09 -4.35 19.77
N THR A 198 -2.00 -3.99 18.86
CA THR A 198 -2.23 -2.60 18.48
C THR A 198 -3.62 -2.42 17.84
N HIS A 199 -3.86 -1.26 17.25
CA HIS A 199 -5.09 -1.03 16.49
C HIS A 199 -4.83 -0.15 15.26
N PHE A 200 -5.64 -0.39 14.24
CA PHE A 200 -5.64 0.41 13.01
C PHE A 200 -7.05 0.87 12.66
N HIS A 201 -7.13 1.89 11.81
CA HIS A 201 -8.38 2.26 11.16
C HIS A 201 -8.75 1.16 10.14
N ARG A 202 -10.04 0.80 10.04
CA ARG A 202 -10.52 -0.20 9.07
C ARG A 202 -9.99 0.03 7.64
N GLY A 203 -9.94 1.28 7.20
CA GLY A 203 -9.42 1.66 5.87
C GLY A 203 -7.90 1.47 5.68
N ALA A 204 -7.17 1.11 6.73
CA ALA A 204 -5.75 0.77 6.62
C ALA A 204 -5.53 -0.66 6.08
N PHE A 205 -6.56 -1.50 6.08
CA PHE A 205 -6.48 -2.87 5.61
C PHE A 205 -6.84 -2.99 4.13
N VAL A 206 -6.08 -3.81 3.42
CA VAL A 206 -6.31 -4.17 2.02
C VAL A 206 -7.50 -5.13 1.91
N GLY A 207 -7.64 -6.04 2.85
CA GLY A 207 -8.70 -7.02 2.93
C GLY A 207 -8.38 -8.19 3.85
N ILE A 208 -9.23 -9.22 3.83
CA ILE A 208 -8.99 -10.49 4.53
C ILE A 208 -7.99 -11.31 3.73
N ALA A 209 -6.97 -11.84 4.40
CA ALA A 209 -5.95 -12.68 3.78
C ALA A 209 -6.55 -13.96 3.16
N ASP A 210 -6.06 -14.35 2.00
CA ASP A 210 -6.36 -15.64 1.40
C ASP A 210 -5.46 -16.70 2.06
N GLU A 211 -6.02 -17.44 3.01
CA GLU A 211 -5.29 -18.43 3.81
C GLU A 211 -4.62 -19.52 2.96
N SER A 212 -5.12 -19.77 1.73
CA SER A 212 -4.50 -20.73 0.80
C SER A 212 -3.16 -20.24 0.22
N LYS A 213 -2.83 -18.95 0.40
CA LYS A 213 -1.61 -18.31 -0.08
C LYS A 213 -0.61 -17.98 1.02
N LEU A 214 -0.93 -18.33 2.27
CA LEU A 214 -0.06 -18.03 3.40
C LEU A 214 1.27 -18.80 3.27
N PRO A 215 2.40 -18.16 3.61
CA PRO A 215 3.63 -18.88 3.82
C PRO A 215 3.50 -19.80 5.06
N GLU A 216 4.25 -20.89 5.07
CA GLU A 216 4.19 -21.93 6.12
C GLU A 216 4.22 -21.35 7.55
N TRP A 217 5.15 -20.43 7.83
CA TRP A 217 5.29 -19.81 9.14
C TRP A 217 4.03 -19.02 9.57
N ALA A 218 3.33 -18.38 8.61
CA ALA A 218 2.14 -17.60 8.91
C ALA A 218 0.93 -18.50 9.15
N PHE A 219 0.85 -19.61 8.42
CA PHE A 219 -0.19 -20.61 8.64
C PHE A 219 -0.03 -21.28 10.01
N GLU A 220 1.20 -21.70 10.38
CA GLU A 220 1.49 -22.29 11.69
C GLU A 220 1.12 -21.35 12.83
N LYS A 221 1.56 -20.09 12.79
CA LYS A 221 1.23 -19.10 13.81
C LYS A 221 -0.27 -18.80 13.91
N LEU A 222 -0.97 -18.77 12.78
CA LEU A 222 -2.41 -18.56 12.77
C LEU A 222 -3.17 -19.71 13.46
N GLU A 223 -2.74 -20.95 13.25
CA GLU A 223 -3.33 -22.13 13.88
C GLU A 223 -3.02 -22.17 15.39
N GLU A 224 -1.80 -21.80 15.81
CA GLU A 224 -1.44 -21.63 17.22
C GLU A 224 -2.37 -20.63 17.91
N LEU A 225 -2.54 -19.45 17.30
CA LEU A 225 -3.37 -18.35 17.83
C LEU A 225 -4.84 -18.74 17.95
N ARG A 226 -5.37 -19.52 17.00
CA ARG A 226 -6.73 -20.05 17.03
C ARG A 226 -6.90 -21.15 18.10
N GLY A 227 -5.86 -21.95 18.31
CA GLY A 227 -5.83 -23.00 19.36
C GLY A 227 -5.92 -22.38 20.76
N ASP A 228 -5.11 -21.37 21.05
CA ASP A 228 -5.08 -20.68 22.34
C ASP A 228 -6.41 -19.98 22.66
N ILE A 229 -7.08 -19.38 21.67
CA ILE A 229 -8.40 -18.76 21.83
C ILE A 229 -9.47 -19.82 22.16
N GLY A 230 -9.41 -20.99 21.54
CA GLY A 230 -10.35 -22.11 21.77
C GLY A 230 -10.24 -22.72 23.16
N GLU A 231 -9.05 -22.77 23.77
CA GLU A 231 -8.84 -23.28 25.13
C GLU A 231 -9.29 -22.27 26.18
N GLY A 232 -9.10 -20.97 25.96
CA GLY A 232 -9.53 -19.91 26.89
C GLY A 232 -11.05 -19.78 27.04
N GLU A 233 -11.81 -20.04 25.98
CA GLU A 233 -13.29 -20.03 26.07
C GLU A 233 -13.89 -21.25 26.83
N SER A 234 -13.20 -22.38 26.85
CA SER A 234 -13.65 -23.58 27.55
C SER A 234 -13.50 -23.50 29.06
N GLU A 235 -12.55 -22.73 29.60
CA GLU A 235 -12.33 -22.51 31.02
C GLU A 235 -13.36 -21.55 31.64
N VAL A 236 -13.86 -20.57 30.89
CA VAL A 236 -14.83 -19.58 31.40
C VAL A 236 -16.26 -20.15 31.51
N GLN A 237 -16.56 -21.22 30.77
CA GLN A 237 -17.91 -21.89 30.85
C GLN A 237 -18.02 -22.94 31.95
N SER A 238 -16.96 -23.17 32.73
CA SER A 238 -16.94 -24.19 33.81
C SER A 238 -16.92 -23.61 35.23
N LEU A 239 -17.21 -22.31 35.39
CA LEU A 239 -17.41 -21.60 36.67
C LEU A 239 -18.85 -21.06 36.75
#